data_5fa887436d59b0b83d0ec75d822410dd
#
_entry.id   5fa887436d59b0b83d0ec75d822410dd
#
_cell.length_a   1.000
_cell.length_b   1.000
_cell.length_c   1.000
_cell.angle_alpha   90.00
_cell.angle_beta   90.00
_cell.angle_gamma   90.00
#
_symmetry.space_group_name_H-M   'P 1'
#
loop_
_entity.id
_entity.type
_entity.pdbx_description
1 polymer ?
#
loop_
_entity_poly.entity_id
_entity_poly.type
_entity_poly.pdbx_seq_one_letter_code
_entity_poly.pdbx_strand_id
1 'polypeptide(L)'
;MSKISIGQIEAAYEKGVAVHLGKIRFSEAVESLHIDHAMNAASAADYVGNVGNLLNGRVYKRTFNLTAAEYFLSRIAKDFPESFLSAAISAIKLHIEYYRSVSKTNLPQLAALCDRYLTSGVLKPVERTRLSAEFDSETENALQMSAQQ
;
A
#
# COMPACT_ATOMS: atom_id res chain seq x y z
N MET A 1 18.75 -12.83 -8.28
CA MET A 1 17.96 -12.14 -7.24
C MET A 1 16.87 -13.04 -6.73
N SER A 2 16.82 -13.26 -5.44
CA SER A 2 15.76 -14.09 -4.90
C SER A 2 14.44 -13.33 -4.84
N LYS A 3 13.40 -14.03 -5.21
CA LYS A 3 12.03 -13.53 -5.16
C LYS A 3 11.59 -13.42 -3.71
N ILE A 4 10.83 -12.38 -3.38
CA ILE A 4 10.27 -12.25 -2.03
C ILE A 4 9.26 -13.38 -1.80
N SER A 5 9.44 -14.15 -0.74
CA SER A 5 8.59 -15.29 -0.43
C SER A 5 7.33 -14.87 0.34
N ILE A 6 6.34 -15.75 0.37
CA ILE A 6 5.12 -15.55 1.16
C ILE A 6 5.48 -15.33 2.64
N GLY A 7 6.39 -16.14 3.19
CA GLY A 7 6.82 -15.99 4.58
C GLY A 7 7.45 -14.63 4.86
N GLN A 8 8.23 -14.11 3.92
CA GLN A 8 8.81 -12.78 4.03
C GLN A 8 7.74 -11.68 3.95
N ILE A 9 6.75 -11.84 3.08
CA ILE A 9 5.62 -10.91 2.97
C ILE A 9 4.84 -10.86 4.29
N GLU A 10 4.54 -12.03 4.87
CA GLU A 10 3.84 -12.13 6.15
C GLU A 10 4.62 -11.44 7.27
N ALA A 11 5.92 -11.70 7.35
CA ALA A 11 6.78 -11.08 8.36
C ALA A 11 6.86 -9.55 8.16
N ALA A 12 6.94 -9.10 6.90
CA ALA A 12 6.99 -7.67 6.60
C ALA A 12 5.69 -6.97 7.03
N TYR A 13 4.55 -7.61 6.83
CA TYR A 13 3.26 -7.07 7.28
C TYR A 13 3.25 -6.92 8.80
N GLU A 14 3.61 -7.98 9.53
CA GLU A 14 3.61 -7.97 10.99
C GLU A 14 4.54 -6.89 11.54
N LYS A 15 5.74 -6.77 10.98
CA LYS A 15 6.71 -5.75 11.41
C LYS A 15 6.24 -4.35 11.04
N GLY A 16 5.66 -4.17 9.86
CA GLY A 16 5.12 -2.88 9.44
C GLY A 16 3.98 -2.41 10.34
N VAL A 17 3.09 -3.32 10.72
CA VAL A 17 2.01 -3.02 11.66
C VAL A 17 2.58 -2.66 13.04
N ALA A 18 3.57 -3.40 13.51
CA ALA A 18 4.20 -3.11 14.81
C ALA A 18 4.85 -1.72 14.84
N VAL A 19 5.48 -1.32 13.74
CA VAL A 19 6.03 0.04 13.60
C VAL A 19 4.90 1.08 13.63
N HIS A 20 3.84 0.84 12.87
CA HIS A 20 2.69 1.73 12.83
C HIS A 20 2.06 1.94 14.21
N LEU A 21 1.99 0.88 15.01
CA LEU A 21 1.45 0.92 16.36
C LEU A 21 2.44 1.45 17.41
N GLY A 22 3.65 1.78 16.99
CA GLY A 22 4.66 2.31 17.90
C GLY A 22 5.30 1.27 18.81
N LYS A 23 5.16 -0.02 18.49
CA LYS A 23 5.70 -1.12 19.32
C LYS A 23 7.18 -1.36 19.10
N ILE A 24 7.67 -1.14 17.89
CA ILE A 24 9.09 -1.24 17.55
C ILE A 24 9.47 -0.09 16.64
N ARG A 25 10.77 0.20 16.57
CA ARG A 25 11.28 1.23 15.67
C ARG A 25 11.41 0.67 14.25
N PHE A 26 11.34 1.57 13.26
CA PHE A 26 11.51 1.21 11.86
C PHE A 26 12.82 0.45 11.62
N SER A 27 13.93 0.93 12.20
CA SER A 27 15.24 0.29 12.05
C SER A 27 15.25 -1.14 12.59
N GLU A 28 14.56 -1.36 13.71
CA GLU A 28 14.46 -2.70 14.31
C GLU A 28 13.66 -3.66 13.44
N ALA A 29 12.59 -3.17 12.83
CA ALA A 29 11.78 -3.96 11.91
C ALA A 29 12.60 -4.38 10.68
N VAL A 30 13.32 -3.45 10.08
CA VAL A 30 14.17 -3.72 8.91
C VAL A 30 15.27 -4.73 9.26
N GLU A 31 15.94 -4.54 10.39
CA GLU A 31 17.00 -5.44 10.83
C GLU A 31 16.47 -6.85 11.07
N SER A 32 15.32 -6.98 11.72
CA SER A 32 14.69 -8.28 11.96
C SER A 32 14.38 -9.01 10.66
N LEU A 33 13.80 -8.30 9.68
CA LEU A 33 13.51 -8.90 8.38
C LEU A 33 14.77 -9.32 7.65
N HIS A 34 15.83 -8.53 7.75
CA HIS A 34 17.10 -8.84 7.10
C HIS A 34 17.78 -10.05 7.74
N ILE A 35 17.88 -10.08 9.07
CA ILE A 35 18.61 -11.12 9.80
C ILE A 35 17.78 -12.40 9.95
N ASP A 36 16.52 -12.27 10.41
CA ASP A 36 15.70 -13.43 10.77
C ASP A 36 14.95 -14.02 9.58
N HIS A 37 14.71 -13.25 8.53
CA HIS A 37 13.92 -13.68 7.38
C HIS A 37 14.67 -13.60 6.06
N ALA A 38 15.96 -13.32 6.11
CA ALA A 38 16.86 -13.31 4.95
C ALA A 38 16.40 -12.36 3.82
N MET A 39 15.72 -11.27 4.16
CA MET A 39 15.35 -10.25 3.18
C MET A 39 16.51 -9.33 2.91
N ASN A 40 16.65 -8.88 1.66
CA ASN A 40 17.52 -7.78 1.33
C ASN A 40 17.11 -6.56 2.16
N ALA A 41 18.08 -5.85 2.76
CA ALA A 41 17.79 -4.74 3.67
C ALA A 41 16.99 -3.62 2.99
N ALA A 42 17.31 -3.30 1.73
CA ALA A 42 16.59 -2.27 0.99
C ALA A 42 15.14 -2.69 0.72
N SER A 43 14.92 -3.95 0.34
CA SER A 43 13.58 -4.50 0.15
C SER A 43 12.79 -4.51 1.47
N ALA A 44 13.43 -4.88 2.56
CA ALA A 44 12.80 -4.88 3.88
C ALA A 44 12.34 -3.47 4.26
N ALA A 45 13.17 -2.46 4.03
CA ALA A 45 12.82 -1.06 4.30
C ALA A 45 11.63 -0.61 3.46
N ASP A 46 11.62 -0.96 2.17
CA ASP A 46 10.51 -0.62 1.27
C ASP A 46 9.20 -1.28 1.73
N TYR A 47 9.24 -2.55 2.09
CA TYR A 47 8.03 -3.29 2.49
C TYR A 47 7.47 -2.77 3.82
N VAL A 48 8.32 -2.56 4.81
CA VAL A 48 7.89 -2.01 6.11
C VAL A 48 7.31 -0.60 5.93
N GLY A 49 8.00 0.24 5.17
CA GLY A 49 7.55 1.59 4.89
C GLY A 49 6.22 1.61 4.15
N ASN A 50 6.03 0.72 3.19
CA ASN A 50 4.81 0.68 2.40
C ASN A 50 3.60 0.16 3.19
N VAL A 51 3.78 -0.74 4.16
CA VAL A 51 2.70 -1.10 5.08
C VAL A 51 2.20 0.15 5.82
N GLY A 52 3.12 0.97 6.31
CA GLY A 52 2.77 2.24 6.96
C GLY A 52 2.06 3.19 6.01
N ASN A 53 2.52 3.30 4.77
CA ASN A 53 1.89 4.15 3.76
C ASN A 53 0.46 3.69 3.46
N LEU A 54 0.23 2.39 3.33
CA LEU A 54 -1.11 1.84 3.13
C LEU A 54 -2.03 2.18 4.30
N LEU A 55 -1.56 1.97 5.52
CA LEU A 55 -2.38 2.22 6.71
C LEU A 55 -2.71 3.70 6.90
N ASN A 56 -1.87 4.60 6.40
CA ASN A 56 -2.06 6.05 6.51
C ASN A 56 -2.63 6.70 5.25
N GLY A 57 -2.90 5.93 4.20
CA GLY A 57 -3.44 6.46 2.95
C GLY A 57 -2.47 7.37 2.21
N ARG A 58 -1.17 7.17 2.36
CA ARG A 58 -0.14 8.00 1.74
C ARG A 58 0.42 7.33 0.49
N VAL A 59 0.74 8.15 -0.52
CA VAL A 59 1.37 7.65 -1.74
C VAL A 59 2.72 7.01 -1.42
N TYR A 60 3.02 5.90 -2.07
CA TYR A 60 4.34 5.28 -2.01
C TYR A 60 4.91 5.23 -3.43
N LYS A 61 6.24 5.25 -3.53
CA LYS A 61 6.93 5.37 -4.82
C LYS A 61 7.53 4.06 -5.31
N ARG A 62 7.97 3.21 -4.39
CA ARG A 62 8.54 1.90 -4.73
C ARG A 62 7.44 0.85 -4.75
N THR A 63 7.18 0.29 -5.93
CA THR A 63 6.16 -0.76 -6.07
C THR A 63 6.63 -2.06 -5.41
N PHE A 64 5.70 -2.83 -4.89
CA PHE A 64 5.93 -4.19 -4.42
C PHE A 64 5.06 -5.13 -5.26
N ASN A 65 5.36 -6.45 -5.22
CA ASN A 65 4.69 -7.38 -6.13
C ASN A 65 3.19 -7.52 -5.82
N LEU A 66 2.45 -8.03 -6.81
CA LEU A 66 1.00 -8.16 -6.70
C LEU A 66 0.59 -9.09 -5.56
N THR A 67 1.35 -10.17 -5.33
CA THR A 67 1.10 -11.10 -4.22
C THR A 67 1.14 -10.39 -2.88
N ALA A 68 2.14 -9.51 -2.69
CA ALA A 68 2.25 -8.71 -1.47
C ALA A 68 1.07 -7.74 -1.34
N ALA A 69 0.68 -7.07 -2.43
CA ALA A 69 -0.46 -6.16 -2.41
C ALA A 69 -1.74 -6.88 -2.00
N GLU A 70 -2.00 -8.04 -2.58
CA GLU A 70 -3.17 -8.86 -2.22
C GLU A 70 -3.14 -9.26 -0.75
N TYR A 71 -1.99 -9.71 -0.27
CA TYR A 71 -1.83 -10.12 1.13
C TYR A 71 -2.08 -8.95 2.07
N PHE A 72 -1.44 -7.80 1.80
CA PHE A 72 -1.57 -6.63 2.66
C PHE A 72 -3.02 -6.14 2.73
N LEU A 73 -3.70 -6.05 1.59
CA LEU A 73 -5.10 -5.62 1.57
C LEU A 73 -6.00 -6.60 2.33
N SER A 74 -5.79 -7.90 2.15
CA SER A 74 -6.59 -8.93 2.83
C SER A 74 -6.41 -8.86 4.35
N ARG A 75 -5.17 -8.64 4.81
CA ARG A 75 -4.88 -8.55 6.24
C ARG A 75 -5.39 -7.25 6.84
N ILE A 76 -5.24 -6.13 6.12
CA ILE A 76 -5.76 -4.85 6.60
C ILE A 76 -7.29 -4.94 6.71
N ALA A 77 -7.96 -5.55 5.75
CA ALA A 77 -9.41 -5.74 5.79
C ALA A 77 -9.84 -6.55 7.01
N LYS A 78 -9.03 -7.54 7.40
CA LYS A 78 -9.32 -8.42 8.53
C LYS A 78 -8.95 -7.81 9.89
N ASP A 79 -7.78 -7.16 9.96
CA ASP A 79 -7.16 -6.77 11.21
C ASP A 79 -7.52 -5.35 11.67
N PHE A 80 -8.04 -4.51 10.78
CA PHE A 80 -8.28 -3.08 11.05
C PHE A 80 -9.71 -2.70 10.72
N PRO A 81 -10.21 -1.57 11.30
CA PRO A 81 -11.49 -1.00 10.87
C PRO A 81 -11.51 -0.66 9.39
N GLU A 82 -12.69 -0.62 8.80
CA GLU A 82 -12.92 -0.40 7.37
C GLU A 82 -12.22 0.84 6.82
N SER A 83 -12.10 1.90 7.62
CA SER A 83 -11.42 3.13 7.20
C SER A 83 -9.96 2.91 6.81
N PHE A 84 -9.31 1.92 7.40
CA PHE A 84 -7.91 1.59 7.05
C PHE A 84 -7.83 0.89 5.69
N LEU A 85 -8.80 0.05 5.35
CA LEU A 85 -8.85 -0.54 4.01
C LEU A 85 -9.10 0.54 2.96
N SER A 86 -10.00 1.48 3.23
CA SER A 86 -10.23 2.64 2.34
C SER A 86 -8.94 3.44 2.14
N ALA A 87 -8.21 3.70 3.23
CA ALA A 87 -6.93 4.40 3.16
C ALA A 87 -5.91 3.63 2.31
N ALA A 88 -5.83 2.32 2.48
CA ALA A 88 -4.89 1.48 1.73
C ALA A 88 -5.20 1.49 0.23
N ILE A 89 -6.47 1.38 -0.14
CA ILE A 89 -6.88 1.44 -1.55
C ILE A 89 -6.56 2.82 -2.13
N SER A 90 -6.79 3.89 -1.39
CA SER A 90 -6.45 5.24 -1.80
C SER A 90 -4.94 5.37 -2.05
N ALA A 91 -4.11 4.83 -1.15
CA ALA A 91 -2.65 4.85 -1.30
C ALA A 91 -2.22 4.12 -2.59
N ILE A 92 -2.82 2.97 -2.88
CA ILE A 92 -2.50 2.20 -4.08
C ILE A 92 -2.90 2.99 -5.34
N LYS A 93 -4.07 3.62 -5.35
CA LYS A 93 -4.51 4.43 -6.49
C LYS A 93 -3.57 5.61 -6.73
N LEU A 94 -3.11 6.26 -5.67
CA LEU A 94 -2.12 7.33 -5.78
C LEU A 94 -0.79 6.81 -6.32
N HIS A 95 -0.38 5.62 -5.91
CA HIS A 95 0.83 4.98 -6.43
C HIS A 95 0.70 4.68 -7.93
N ILE A 96 -0.46 4.19 -8.36
CA ILE A 96 -0.70 3.91 -9.78
C ILE A 96 -0.55 5.21 -10.60
N GLU A 97 -1.12 6.31 -10.11
CA GLU A 97 -0.99 7.62 -10.78
C GLU A 97 0.46 8.10 -10.81
N TYR A 98 1.17 7.96 -9.69
CA TYR A 98 2.58 8.31 -9.63
C TYR A 98 3.39 7.49 -10.64
N TYR A 99 3.18 6.18 -10.66
CA TYR A 99 3.92 5.27 -11.53
C TYR A 99 3.66 5.55 -13.00
N ARG A 100 2.41 5.86 -13.35
CA ARG A 100 2.02 6.27 -14.70
C ARG A 100 2.78 7.52 -15.14
N SER A 101 2.93 8.50 -14.25
CA SER A 101 3.59 9.76 -14.58
C SER A 101 5.10 9.61 -14.81
N VAL A 102 5.76 8.69 -14.10
CA VAL A 102 7.22 8.53 -14.18
C VAL A 102 7.67 7.42 -15.12
N SER A 103 6.88 6.35 -15.29
CA SER A 103 7.25 5.19 -16.12
C SER A 103 6.30 4.95 -17.28
N LYS A 104 5.19 5.67 -17.35
CA LYS A 104 4.14 5.55 -18.38
C LYS A 104 3.49 4.16 -18.41
N THR A 105 3.50 3.46 -17.28
CA THR A 105 2.88 2.16 -17.09
C THR A 105 1.65 2.31 -16.21
N ASN A 106 0.55 1.62 -16.55
CA ASN A 106 -0.74 1.77 -15.87
C ASN A 106 -0.96 0.79 -14.73
N LEU A 107 -0.05 -0.16 -14.50
CA LEU A 107 -0.17 -1.20 -13.47
C LEU A 107 -1.58 -1.83 -13.46
N PRO A 108 -2.02 -2.44 -14.57
CA PRO A 108 -3.43 -2.86 -14.71
C PRO A 108 -3.85 -3.93 -13.72
N GLN A 109 -2.95 -4.82 -13.32
CA GLN A 109 -3.27 -5.87 -12.35
C GLN A 109 -3.51 -5.30 -10.96
N LEU A 110 -2.75 -4.27 -10.59
CA LEU A 110 -2.91 -3.59 -9.32
C LEU A 110 -4.22 -2.79 -9.29
N ALA A 111 -4.55 -2.12 -10.39
CA ALA A 111 -5.82 -1.42 -10.54
C ALA A 111 -7.00 -2.39 -10.43
N ALA A 112 -6.90 -3.56 -11.07
CA ALA A 112 -7.94 -4.58 -11.00
C ALA A 112 -8.12 -5.12 -9.57
N LEU A 113 -7.03 -5.25 -8.82
CA LEU A 113 -7.08 -5.65 -7.42
C LEU A 113 -7.89 -4.64 -6.59
N CYS A 114 -7.63 -3.35 -6.76
CA CYS A 114 -8.38 -2.30 -6.07
C CYS A 114 -9.88 -2.37 -6.43
N ASP A 115 -10.20 -2.56 -7.71
CA ASP A 115 -11.57 -2.66 -8.18
C ASP A 115 -12.30 -3.85 -7.55
N ARG A 116 -11.62 -4.97 -7.38
CA ARG A 116 -12.22 -6.14 -6.70
C ARG A 116 -12.64 -5.81 -5.28
N TYR A 117 -11.83 -5.06 -4.53
CA TYR A 117 -12.19 -4.64 -3.17
C TYR A 117 -13.34 -3.63 -3.17
N LEU A 118 -13.38 -2.74 -4.15
CA LEU A 118 -14.46 -1.75 -4.25
C LEU A 118 -15.81 -2.39 -4.60
N THR A 119 -15.81 -3.52 -5.32
CA THR A 119 -17.03 -4.18 -5.79
C THR A 119 -17.41 -5.43 -4.99
N SER A 120 -16.55 -5.92 -4.09
CA SER A 120 -16.74 -7.19 -3.41
C SER A 120 -17.72 -7.15 -2.24
N GLY A 121 -18.16 -5.98 -1.80
CA GLY A 121 -18.98 -5.83 -0.62
C GLY A 121 -18.21 -5.76 0.70
N VAL A 122 -16.89 -5.83 0.65
CA VAL A 122 -16.03 -5.66 1.85
C VAL A 122 -16.15 -4.24 2.38
N LEU A 123 -16.26 -3.25 1.48
CA LEU A 123 -16.49 -1.86 1.84
C LEU A 123 -17.98 -1.55 1.75
N LYS A 124 -18.47 -0.74 2.69
CA LYS A 124 -19.86 -0.25 2.66
C LYS A 124 -20.06 0.65 1.44
N PRO A 125 -21.30 0.70 0.87
CA PRO A 125 -21.55 1.55 -0.29
C PRO A 125 -21.15 3.02 -0.12
N VAL A 126 -21.35 3.59 1.08
CA VAL A 126 -20.98 4.97 1.38
C VAL A 126 -19.47 5.16 1.27
N GLU A 127 -18.70 4.21 1.81
CA GLU A 127 -17.23 4.27 1.76
C GLU A 127 -16.72 4.13 0.33
N ARG A 128 -17.33 3.26 -0.47
CA ARG A 128 -16.94 3.12 -1.89
C ARG A 128 -17.14 4.42 -2.65
N THR A 129 -18.29 5.06 -2.46
CA THR A 129 -18.61 6.32 -3.15
C THR A 129 -17.65 7.41 -2.71
N ARG A 130 -17.43 7.56 -1.40
CA ARG A 130 -16.53 8.54 -0.84
C ARG A 130 -15.10 8.37 -1.37
N LEU A 131 -14.59 7.15 -1.37
CA LEU A 131 -13.24 6.84 -1.82
C LEU A 131 -13.04 7.19 -3.29
N SER A 132 -14.01 6.86 -4.14
CA SER A 132 -13.95 7.19 -5.56
C SER A 132 -13.94 8.70 -5.77
N ALA A 133 -14.81 9.44 -5.07
CA ALA A 133 -14.88 10.89 -5.16
C ALA A 133 -13.60 11.57 -4.68
N GLU A 134 -13.04 11.10 -3.57
CA GLU A 134 -11.78 11.63 -3.03
C GLU A 134 -10.63 11.43 -3.99
N PHE A 135 -10.55 10.25 -4.61
CA PHE A 135 -9.50 9.95 -5.58
C PHE A 135 -9.56 10.89 -6.78
N ASP A 136 -10.75 11.08 -7.35
CA ASP A 136 -10.95 11.97 -8.50
C ASP A 136 -10.60 13.41 -8.14
N SER A 137 -11.05 13.88 -6.99
CA SER A 137 -10.77 15.23 -6.50
C SER A 137 -9.27 15.47 -6.28
N GLU A 138 -8.59 14.53 -5.66
CA GLU A 138 -7.15 14.64 -5.41
C GLU A 138 -6.35 14.66 -6.71
N THR A 139 -6.75 13.87 -7.70
CA THR A 139 -6.10 13.85 -9.01
C THR A 139 -6.25 15.20 -9.71
N GLU A 140 -7.45 15.78 -9.68
CA GLU A 140 -7.70 17.11 -10.25
C GLU A 140 -6.87 18.18 -9.55
N ASN A 141 -6.83 18.16 -8.22
CA ASN A 141 -6.07 19.12 -7.44
C ASN A 141 -4.57 19.02 -7.75
N ALA A 142 -4.03 17.81 -7.87
CA ALA A 142 -2.64 17.59 -8.20
C ALA A 142 -2.29 18.16 -9.58
N LEU A 143 -3.16 17.98 -10.56
CA LEU A 143 -2.99 18.53 -11.91
C LEU A 143 -3.02 20.06 -11.91
N GLN A 144 -3.94 20.65 -11.15
CA GLN A 144 -4.05 22.11 -11.04
C GLN A 144 -2.82 22.71 -10.36
N MET A 145 -2.32 22.10 -9.31
CA MET A 145 -1.13 22.55 -8.62
C MET A 145 0.10 22.48 -9.51
N SER A 146 0.25 21.44 -10.31
CA SER A 146 1.33 21.31 -11.29
C SER A 146 1.26 22.41 -12.35
N ALA A 147 0.08 22.79 -12.78
CA ALA A 147 -0.11 23.84 -13.80
C ALA A 147 0.23 25.23 -13.27
N GLN A 148 0.15 25.45 -11.96
CA GLN A 148 0.46 26.75 -11.34
C GLN A 148 1.93 26.95 -11.01
N GLN A 149 2.72 25.90 -11.06
CA GLN A 149 4.16 25.96 -10.83
C GLN A 149 4.92 26.15 -12.13
#